data_162eda1437f099948515ad3fd3c59aed
#
_entry.id   162eda1437f099948515ad3fd3c59aed
#
_cell.length_a   1.000
_cell.length_b   1.000
_cell.length_c   1.000
_cell.angle_alpha   90.00
_cell.angle_beta   90.00
_cell.angle_gamma   90.00
#
_symmetry.space_group_name_H-M   'P 1'
#
loop_
_entity.id
_entity.type
_entity.pdbx_description
1 polymer ?
#
loop_
_entity_poly.entity_id
_entity_poly.type
_entity_poly.pdbx_seq_one_letter_code
_entity_poly.pdbx_strand_id
1 'polypeptide(L)'
;MKKIIYILILNLILILDVNSKNHNLTQVTELKKLFDDLSKINNIQDGDILEKKIWAVWNKHPNKNILSEKLEFGTKLMYKGQYEYALKIFTNIIETDPEWSEAWNKRATLLFLMKDYQKSLDDITKVLDLEPRHFGALSGRAQIYIDLELYQKALKDLKDAKKIHPVIRGNSLINELEKIVNGQNV
;
A
#
# COMPACT_ATOMS: atom_id res chain seq x y z
N MET A 1 4.34 28.66 -39.13
CA MET A 1 4.90 28.54 -37.77
C MET A 1 3.91 27.95 -36.76
N LYS A 2 2.69 28.49 -36.52
CA LYS A 2 1.74 27.97 -35.54
C LYS A 2 1.35 26.48 -35.72
N LYS A 3 1.13 26.00 -36.97
CA LYS A 3 0.82 24.59 -37.27
C LYS A 3 1.95 23.63 -36.92
N ILE A 4 3.20 24.02 -37.12
CA ILE A 4 4.37 23.19 -36.82
C ILE A 4 4.56 23.05 -35.29
N ILE A 5 4.37 24.14 -34.56
CA ILE A 5 4.43 24.14 -33.10
C ILE A 5 3.32 23.23 -32.51
N TYR A 6 2.12 23.26 -33.09
CA TYR A 6 1.00 22.41 -32.63
C TYR A 6 1.30 20.91 -32.86
N ILE A 7 1.88 20.55 -33.99
CA ILE A 7 2.28 19.17 -34.31
C ILE A 7 3.41 18.70 -33.36
N LEU A 8 4.39 19.57 -33.07
CA LEU A 8 5.47 19.25 -32.13
C LEU A 8 4.95 19.04 -30.70
N ILE A 9 4.00 19.86 -30.24
CA ILE A 9 3.36 19.73 -28.93
C ILE A 9 2.54 18.42 -28.87
N LEU A 10 1.77 18.12 -29.93
CA LEU A 10 0.96 16.88 -29.98
C LEU A 10 1.85 15.63 -29.96
N ASN A 11 2.96 15.62 -30.70
CA ASN A 11 3.93 14.53 -30.69
C ASN A 11 4.61 14.39 -29.31
N LEU A 12 4.92 15.50 -28.64
CA LEU A 12 5.51 15.49 -27.30
C LEU A 12 4.55 14.89 -26.26
N ILE A 13 3.27 15.24 -26.33
CA ILE A 13 2.21 14.69 -25.46
C ILE A 13 2.07 13.18 -25.70
N LEU A 14 2.04 12.72 -26.95
CA LEU A 14 1.97 11.30 -27.31
C LEU A 14 3.19 10.52 -26.79
N ILE A 15 4.39 11.07 -26.90
CA ILE A 15 5.63 10.43 -26.40
C ILE A 15 5.61 10.32 -24.88
N LEU A 16 5.15 11.36 -24.18
CA LEU A 16 5.03 11.36 -22.72
C LEU A 16 3.98 10.31 -22.24
N ASP A 17 2.87 10.18 -22.95
CA ASP A 17 1.82 9.21 -22.63
C ASP A 17 2.28 7.75 -22.84
N VAL A 18 3.01 7.50 -23.93
CA VAL A 18 3.61 6.18 -24.21
C VAL A 18 4.67 5.81 -23.16
N ASN A 19 5.54 6.75 -22.78
CA ASN A 19 6.52 6.52 -21.73
C ASN A 19 5.87 6.25 -20.36
N SER A 20 4.82 7.00 -20.01
CA SER A 20 4.05 6.80 -18.78
C SER A 20 3.43 5.39 -18.72
N LYS A 21 2.80 4.96 -19.81
CA LYS A 21 2.22 3.59 -19.90
C LYS A 21 3.29 2.50 -19.80
N ASN A 22 4.45 2.69 -20.41
CA ASN A 22 5.55 1.73 -20.36
C ASN A 22 6.13 1.59 -18.94
N HIS A 23 6.30 2.68 -18.19
CA HIS A 23 6.80 2.64 -16.81
C HIS A 23 5.79 1.95 -15.88
N ASN A 24 4.50 2.23 -16.04
CA ASN A 24 3.44 1.55 -15.27
C ASN A 24 3.42 0.04 -15.57
N LEU A 25 3.53 -0.35 -16.85
CA LEU A 25 3.59 -1.76 -17.25
C LEU A 25 4.80 -2.49 -16.67
N THR A 26 5.96 -1.83 -16.60
CA THR A 26 7.17 -2.38 -15.99
C THR A 26 6.97 -2.65 -14.49
N GLN A 27 6.39 -1.71 -13.75
CA GLN A 27 6.10 -1.88 -12.32
C GLN A 27 5.09 -3.00 -12.06
N VAL A 28 4.03 -3.07 -12.86
CA VAL A 28 3.02 -4.14 -12.77
C VAL A 28 3.65 -5.51 -13.03
N THR A 29 4.55 -5.61 -14.03
CA THR A 29 5.25 -6.86 -14.37
C THR A 29 6.20 -7.28 -13.25
N GLU A 30 6.93 -6.32 -12.68
CA GLU A 30 7.84 -6.55 -11.56
C GLU A 30 7.08 -7.05 -10.32
N LEU A 31 5.98 -6.38 -9.94
CA LEU A 31 5.12 -6.80 -8.83
C LEU A 31 4.56 -8.21 -9.06
N LYS A 32 4.07 -8.50 -10.28
CA LYS A 32 3.60 -9.85 -10.61
C LYS A 32 4.65 -10.90 -10.33
N LYS A 33 5.88 -10.71 -10.82
CA LYS A 33 6.98 -11.63 -10.57
C LYS A 33 7.29 -11.78 -9.08
N LEU A 34 7.37 -10.66 -8.35
CA LEU A 34 7.66 -10.68 -6.91
C LEU A 34 6.59 -11.44 -6.12
N PHE A 35 5.31 -11.28 -6.46
CA PHE A 35 4.23 -12.04 -5.83
C PHE A 35 4.20 -13.51 -6.24
N ASP A 36 4.52 -13.83 -7.49
CA ASP A 36 4.67 -15.21 -7.95
C ASP A 36 5.81 -15.92 -7.21
N ASP A 37 6.92 -15.23 -6.95
CA ASP A 37 8.03 -15.74 -6.16
C ASP A 37 7.63 -15.86 -4.68
N LEU A 38 6.99 -14.85 -4.10
CA LEU A 38 6.56 -14.82 -2.71
C LEU A 38 5.59 -15.97 -2.37
N SER A 39 4.70 -16.31 -3.30
CA SER A 39 3.72 -17.40 -3.12
C SER A 39 4.36 -18.78 -2.93
N LYS A 40 5.62 -18.96 -3.35
CA LYS A 40 6.39 -20.23 -3.29
C LYS A 40 7.32 -20.33 -2.09
N ILE A 41 7.47 -19.24 -1.33
CA ILE A 41 8.39 -19.18 -0.20
C ILE A 41 7.83 -19.92 1.01
N ASN A 42 8.69 -20.68 1.67
CA ASN A 42 8.37 -21.43 2.89
C ASN A 42 9.26 -21.06 4.10
N ASN A 43 10.17 -20.11 3.94
CA ASN A 43 11.01 -19.63 5.04
C ASN A 43 10.91 -18.09 5.18
N ILE A 44 11.10 -17.62 6.41
CA ILE A 44 10.92 -16.21 6.77
C ILE A 44 11.98 -15.32 6.13
N GLN A 45 13.24 -15.77 6.05
CA GLN A 45 14.34 -14.94 5.55
C GLN A 45 14.13 -14.53 4.10
N ASP A 46 13.80 -15.49 3.24
CA ASP A 46 13.52 -15.20 1.83
C ASP A 46 12.22 -14.39 1.68
N GLY A 47 11.22 -14.65 2.54
CA GLY A 47 10.00 -13.86 2.61
C GLY A 47 10.28 -12.39 2.94
N ASP A 48 11.08 -12.12 3.96
CA ASP A 48 11.49 -10.76 4.35
C ASP A 48 12.23 -10.02 3.21
N ILE A 49 13.03 -10.75 2.41
CA ILE A 49 13.74 -10.17 1.26
C ILE A 49 12.74 -9.76 0.16
N LEU A 50 11.79 -10.63 -0.17
CA LEU A 50 10.78 -10.34 -1.20
C LEU A 50 9.81 -9.26 -0.73
N GLU A 51 9.41 -9.29 0.53
CA GLU A 51 8.59 -8.24 1.14
C GLU A 51 9.25 -6.87 0.97
N LYS A 52 10.53 -6.72 1.32
CA LYS A 52 11.28 -5.47 1.14
C LYS A 52 11.30 -5.00 -0.32
N LYS A 53 11.44 -5.93 -1.28
CA LYS A 53 11.39 -5.58 -2.71
C LYS A 53 10.00 -5.10 -3.13
N ILE A 54 8.94 -5.76 -2.68
CA ILE A 54 7.56 -5.35 -2.96
C ILE A 54 7.30 -3.96 -2.39
N TRP A 55 7.68 -3.70 -1.13
CA TRP A 55 7.59 -2.38 -0.53
C TRP A 55 8.38 -1.31 -1.30
N ALA A 56 9.57 -1.65 -1.79
CA ALA A 56 10.36 -0.71 -2.60
C ALA A 56 9.66 -0.34 -3.91
N VAL A 57 8.98 -1.30 -4.55
CA VAL A 57 8.18 -1.04 -5.76
C VAL A 57 6.95 -0.19 -5.42
N TRP A 58 6.19 -0.52 -4.40
CA TRP A 58 5.00 0.26 -4.01
C TRP A 58 5.32 1.69 -3.59
N ASN A 59 6.42 1.90 -2.84
CA ASN A 59 6.84 3.24 -2.41
C ASN A 59 7.38 4.12 -3.54
N LYS A 60 7.60 3.56 -4.74
CA LYS A 60 8.09 4.29 -5.91
C LYS A 60 6.94 4.57 -6.87
N HIS A 61 6.64 5.86 -7.09
CA HIS A 61 5.65 6.24 -8.08
C HIS A 61 6.13 5.89 -9.49
N PRO A 62 5.32 5.23 -10.34
CA PRO A 62 5.78 4.70 -11.62
C PRO A 62 6.32 5.78 -12.59
N ASN A 63 5.77 6.99 -12.52
CA ASN A 63 6.02 8.02 -13.55
C ASN A 63 6.50 9.37 -13.00
N LYS A 64 6.40 9.62 -11.69
CA LYS A 64 6.65 10.94 -11.09
C LYS A 64 7.54 10.82 -9.85
N ASN A 65 8.87 10.88 -10.04
CA ASN A 65 9.83 10.79 -8.92
C ASN A 65 9.53 11.79 -7.80
N ILE A 66 9.06 12.99 -8.13
CA ILE A 66 8.69 14.00 -7.14
C ILE A 66 7.60 13.53 -6.17
N LEU A 67 6.67 12.67 -6.61
CA LEU A 67 5.65 12.10 -5.72
C LEU A 67 6.26 11.07 -4.76
N SER A 68 7.25 10.28 -5.22
CA SER A 68 8.00 9.35 -4.36
C SER A 68 8.78 10.11 -3.28
N GLU A 69 9.45 11.21 -3.65
CA GLU A 69 10.17 12.07 -2.71
C GLU A 69 9.22 12.73 -1.69
N LYS A 70 8.05 13.20 -2.14
CA LYS A 70 7.00 13.72 -1.24
C LYS A 70 6.48 12.64 -0.30
N LEU A 71 6.26 11.41 -0.78
CA LEU A 71 5.80 10.29 0.04
C LEU A 71 6.83 9.97 1.14
N GLU A 72 8.10 9.90 0.77
CA GLU A 72 9.19 9.67 1.72
C GLU A 72 9.27 10.79 2.76
N PHE A 73 9.16 12.06 2.33
CA PHE A 73 9.18 13.21 3.23
C PHE A 73 7.98 13.18 4.19
N GLY A 74 6.77 12.96 3.69
CA GLY A 74 5.57 12.79 4.53
C GLY A 74 5.71 11.64 5.53
N THR A 75 6.31 10.53 5.10
CA THR A 75 6.59 9.38 5.96
C THR A 75 7.59 9.74 7.08
N LYS A 76 8.64 10.50 6.78
CA LYS A 76 9.58 11.02 7.80
C LYS A 76 8.89 11.93 8.82
N LEU A 77 7.97 12.79 8.36
CA LEU A 77 7.19 13.65 9.25
C LEU A 77 6.26 12.83 10.15
N MET A 78 5.60 11.81 9.61
CA MET A 78 4.75 10.90 10.37
C MET A 78 5.53 10.21 11.49
N TYR A 79 6.71 9.67 11.22
CA TYR A 79 7.56 9.04 12.26
C TYR A 79 8.10 10.03 13.30
N LYS A 80 8.16 11.33 12.97
CA LYS A 80 8.51 12.39 13.92
C LYS A 80 7.31 12.91 14.72
N GLY A 81 6.13 12.32 14.57
CA GLY A 81 4.90 12.76 15.22
C GLY A 81 4.30 14.05 14.64
N GLN A 82 4.81 14.54 13.50
CA GLN A 82 4.32 15.75 12.84
C GLN A 82 3.11 15.42 11.94
N TYR A 83 2.05 14.91 12.55
CA TYR A 83 0.93 14.29 11.87
C TYR A 83 0.18 15.22 10.93
N GLU A 84 -0.09 16.47 11.35
CA GLU A 84 -0.81 17.44 10.53
C GLU A 84 -0.07 17.78 9.22
N TYR A 85 1.25 17.89 9.28
CA TYR A 85 2.07 18.14 8.09
C TYR A 85 2.09 16.92 7.17
N ALA A 86 2.28 15.72 7.74
CA ALA A 86 2.24 14.48 6.98
C ALA A 86 0.88 14.29 6.29
N LEU A 87 -0.24 14.58 6.98
CA LEU A 87 -1.59 14.48 6.44
C LEU A 87 -1.79 15.37 5.21
N LYS A 88 -1.33 16.62 5.28
CA LYS A 88 -1.38 17.54 4.14
C LYS A 88 -0.59 17.02 2.94
N ILE A 89 0.60 16.44 3.19
CA ILE A 89 1.44 15.90 2.13
C ILE A 89 0.77 14.70 1.46
N PHE A 90 0.32 13.71 2.24
CA PHE A 90 -0.32 12.53 1.67
C PHE A 90 -1.62 12.88 0.94
N THR A 91 -2.41 13.82 1.47
CA THR A 91 -3.61 14.32 0.79
C THR A 91 -3.27 14.97 -0.54
N ASN A 92 -2.24 15.84 -0.61
CA ASN A 92 -1.79 16.45 -1.85
C ASN A 92 -1.29 15.42 -2.89
N ILE A 93 -0.63 14.34 -2.43
CA ILE A 93 -0.21 13.25 -3.32
C ILE A 93 -1.43 12.55 -3.92
N ILE A 94 -2.42 12.21 -3.09
CA ILE A 94 -3.66 11.54 -3.52
C ILE A 94 -4.46 12.43 -4.48
N GLU A 95 -4.56 13.74 -4.24
CA GLU A 95 -5.19 14.69 -5.15
C GLU A 95 -4.47 14.78 -6.49
N THR A 96 -3.12 14.61 -6.49
CA THR A 96 -2.30 14.66 -7.70
C THR A 96 -2.36 13.36 -8.51
N ASP A 97 -2.45 12.22 -7.82
CA ASP A 97 -2.60 10.89 -8.43
C ASP A 97 -3.39 9.95 -7.51
N PRO A 98 -4.73 9.89 -7.68
CA PRO A 98 -5.59 9.02 -6.87
C PRO A 98 -5.43 7.53 -7.17
N GLU A 99 -4.73 7.16 -8.26
CA GLU A 99 -4.50 5.76 -8.64
C GLU A 99 -3.26 5.14 -7.97
N TRP A 100 -2.48 5.92 -7.23
CA TRP A 100 -1.32 5.39 -6.52
C TRP A 100 -1.71 4.86 -5.14
N SER A 101 -1.88 3.54 -5.02
CA SER A 101 -2.34 2.85 -3.81
C SER A 101 -1.51 3.16 -2.56
N GLU A 102 -0.18 3.31 -2.71
CA GLU A 102 0.70 3.54 -1.57
C GLU A 102 0.50 4.92 -0.92
N ALA A 103 0.04 5.93 -1.67
CA ALA A 103 -0.31 7.23 -1.08
C ALA A 103 -1.49 7.11 -0.11
N TRP A 104 -2.52 6.35 -0.50
CA TRP A 104 -3.65 6.01 0.37
C TRP A 104 -3.20 5.20 1.58
N ASN A 105 -2.34 4.20 1.38
CA ASN A 105 -1.79 3.36 2.45
C ASN A 105 -1.03 4.18 3.50
N LYS A 106 -0.19 5.13 3.09
CA LYS A 106 0.51 6.02 4.03
C LYS A 106 -0.45 6.92 4.79
N ARG A 107 -1.48 7.46 4.12
CA ARG A 107 -2.48 8.28 4.82
C ARG A 107 -3.33 7.44 5.77
N ALA A 108 -3.71 6.23 5.38
CA ALA A 108 -4.41 5.29 6.26
C ALA A 108 -3.60 4.99 7.53
N THR A 109 -2.30 4.69 7.37
CA THR A 109 -1.40 4.45 8.51
C THR A 109 -1.33 5.67 9.44
N LEU A 110 -1.23 6.87 8.87
CA LEU A 110 -1.24 8.11 9.65
C LEU A 110 -2.54 8.32 10.41
N LEU A 111 -3.69 8.12 9.74
CA LEU A 111 -5.03 8.25 10.35
C LEU A 111 -5.22 7.22 11.48
N PHE A 112 -4.70 6.00 11.33
CA PHE A 112 -4.66 5.02 12.40
C PHE A 112 -3.87 5.54 13.62
N LEU A 113 -2.68 6.11 13.41
CA LEU A 113 -1.89 6.70 14.49
C LEU A 113 -2.60 7.88 15.17
N MET A 114 -3.42 8.62 14.43
CA MET A 114 -4.27 9.70 14.94
C MET A 114 -5.56 9.19 15.59
N LYS A 115 -5.80 7.87 15.62
CA LYS A 115 -7.03 7.23 16.10
C LYS A 115 -8.29 7.56 15.30
N ASP A 116 -8.16 8.11 14.08
CA ASP A 116 -9.27 8.33 13.16
C ASP A 116 -9.53 7.04 12.35
N TYR A 117 -10.01 6.02 13.06
CA TYR A 117 -10.16 4.66 12.51
C TYR A 117 -11.11 4.62 11.31
N GLN A 118 -12.19 5.42 11.32
CA GLN A 118 -13.13 5.40 10.21
C GLN A 118 -12.47 5.87 8.91
N LYS A 119 -11.78 7.02 8.93
CA LYS A 119 -11.09 7.51 7.73
C LYS A 119 -9.95 6.59 7.32
N SER A 120 -9.26 5.98 8.28
CA SER A 120 -8.24 4.97 7.98
C SER A 120 -8.83 3.77 7.23
N LEU A 121 -9.99 3.25 7.66
CA LEU A 121 -10.70 2.16 6.98
C LEU A 121 -11.16 2.55 5.57
N ASP A 122 -11.63 3.79 5.39
CA ASP A 122 -12.03 4.30 4.08
C ASP A 122 -10.83 4.35 3.11
N ASP A 123 -9.68 4.84 3.59
CA ASP A 123 -8.43 4.86 2.80
C ASP A 123 -7.93 3.44 2.49
N ILE A 124 -7.96 2.52 3.46
CA ILE A 124 -7.58 1.11 3.24
C ILE A 124 -8.48 0.46 2.19
N THR A 125 -9.76 0.79 2.17
CA THR A 125 -10.67 0.31 1.13
C THR A 125 -10.16 0.73 -0.26
N LYS A 126 -9.75 2.00 -0.43
CA LYS A 126 -9.14 2.47 -1.67
C LYS A 126 -7.84 1.75 -2.02
N VAL A 127 -6.98 1.48 -1.02
CA VAL A 127 -5.76 0.69 -1.25
C VAL A 127 -6.09 -0.67 -1.83
N LEU A 128 -7.06 -1.37 -1.23
CA LEU A 128 -7.41 -2.74 -1.63
C LEU A 128 -8.21 -2.80 -2.94
N ASP A 129 -8.93 -1.74 -3.30
CA ASP A 129 -9.54 -1.59 -4.62
C ASP A 129 -8.47 -1.46 -5.73
N LEU A 130 -7.38 -0.72 -5.45
CA LEU A 130 -6.30 -0.46 -6.39
C LEU A 130 -5.27 -1.60 -6.45
N GLU A 131 -4.94 -2.20 -5.30
CA GLU A 131 -4.02 -3.34 -5.17
C GLU A 131 -4.60 -4.37 -4.18
N PRO A 132 -5.39 -5.33 -4.66
CA PRO A 132 -6.01 -6.35 -3.80
C PRO A 132 -5.02 -7.24 -3.04
N ARG A 133 -3.75 -7.28 -3.49
CA ARG A 133 -2.68 -8.07 -2.86
C ARG A 133 -1.90 -7.27 -1.81
N HIS A 134 -2.37 -6.09 -1.43
CA HIS A 134 -1.66 -5.23 -0.49
C HIS A 134 -1.73 -5.80 0.94
N PHE A 135 -0.88 -6.77 1.25
CA PHE A 135 -0.86 -7.48 2.53
C PHE A 135 -0.64 -6.53 3.73
N GLY A 136 0.09 -5.43 3.55
CA GLY A 136 0.25 -4.40 4.58
C GLY A 136 -1.05 -3.67 4.90
N ALA A 137 -1.87 -3.37 3.91
CA ALA A 137 -3.20 -2.75 4.11
C ALA A 137 -4.16 -3.72 4.81
N LEU A 138 -4.16 -5.01 4.43
CA LEU A 138 -4.93 -6.04 5.13
C LEU A 138 -4.50 -6.15 6.60
N SER A 139 -3.20 -6.20 6.87
CA SER A 139 -2.68 -6.26 8.24
C SER A 139 -3.02 -5.00 9.05
N GLY A 140 -2.92 -3.82 8.43
CA GLY A 140 -3.31 -2.54 9.04
C GLY A 140 -4.81 -2.49 9.37
N ARG A 141 -5.68 -3.00 8.47
CA ARG A 141 -7.12 -3.08 8.71
C ARG A 141 -7.45 -4.06 9.83
N ALA A 142 -6.77 -5.19 9.87
CA ALA A 142 -6.89 -6.15 10.96
C ALA A 142 -6.53 -5.53 12.31
N GLN A 143 -5.49 -4.70 12.38
CA GLN A 143 -5.12 -4.00 13.61
C GLN A 143 -6.24 -3.04 14.07
N ILE A 144 -6.84 -2.27 13.16
CA ILE A 144 -8.00 -1.43 13.48
C ILE A 144 -9.16 -2.28 14.01
N TYR A 145 -9.44 -3.41 13.37
CA TYR A 145 -10.51 -4.30 13.83
C TYR A 145 -10.22 -4.93 15.19
N ILE A 146 -8.96 -5.19 15.54
CA ILE A 146 -8.57 -5.62 16.88
C ILE A 146 -8.85 -4.52 17.91
N ASP A 147 -8.42 -3.29 17.62
CA ASP A 147 -8.64 -2.12 18.49
C ASP A 147 -10.13 -1.82 18.71
N LEU A 148 -10.98 -2.24 17.74
CA LEU A 148 -12.45 -2.13 17.82
C LEU A 148 -13.13 -3.42 18.33
N GLU A 149 -12.38 -4.42 18.77
CA GLU A 149 -12.86 -5.73 19.24
C GLU A 149 -13.66 -6.53 18.19
N LEU A 150 -13.48 -6.20 16.90
CA LEU A 150 -14.10 -6.88 15.77
C LEU A 150 -13.26 -8.08 15.32
N TYR A 151 -12.98 -9.01 16.23
CA TYR A 151 -12.00 -10.09 16.10
C TYR A 151 -12.23 -11.00 14.89
N GLN A 152 -13.48 -11.27 14.51
CA GLN A 152 -13.79 -12.08 13.33
C GLN A 152 -13.33 -11.41 12.03
N LYS A 153 -13.51 -10.06 11.93
CA LYS A 153 -13.05 -9.30 10.78
C LYS A 153 -11.52 -9.23 10.73
N ALA A 154 -10.89 -9.01 11.89
CA ALA A 154 -9.43 -9.02 12.02
C ALA A 154 -8.83 -10.35 11.58
N LEU A 155 -9.38 -11.46 12.09
CA LEU A 155 -8.94 -12.81 11.73
C LEU A 155 -9.05 -13.08 10.23
N LYS A 156 -10.16 -12.64 9.62
CA LYS A 156 -10.33 -12.75 8.16
C LYS A 156 -9.21 -12.04 7.40
N ASP A 157 -8.94 -10.78 7.72
CA ASP A 157 -7.94 -9.97 7.03
C ASP A 157 -6.52 -10.53 7.21
N LEU A 158 -6.16 -10.99 8.41
CA LEU A 158 -4.86 -11.64 8.65
C LEU A 158 -4.72 -12.95 7.87
N LYS A 159 -5.77 -13.74 7.77
CA LYS A 159 -5.78 -14.95 6.94
C LYS A 159 -5.64 -14.62 5.46
N ASP A 160 -6.29 -13.56 4.99
CA ASP A 160 -6.18 -13.12 3.60
C ASP A 160 -4.77 -12.57 3.31
N ALA A 161 -4.18 -11.78 4.22
CA ALA A 161 -2.78 -11.36 4.12
C ALA A 161 -1.82 -12.56 4.06
N LYS A 162 -2.06 -13.59 4.89
CA LYS A 162 -1.23 -14.82 4.90
C LYS A 162 -1.36 -15.64 3.61
N LYS A 163 -2.51 -15.64 2.94
CA LYS A 163 -2.64 -16.28 1.62
C LYS A 163 -1.76 -15.60 0.56
N ILE A 164 -1.62 -14.28 0.66
CA ILE A 164 -0.78 -13.48 -0.26
C ILE A 164 0.70 -13.63 0.09
N HIS A 165 1.02 -13.62 1.39
CA HIS A 165 2.37 -13.70 1.93
C HIS A 165 2.46 -14.87 2.93
N PRO A 166 2.75 -16.12 2.49
CA PRO A 166 2.61 -17.33 3.30
C PRO A 166 3.43 -17.34 4.60
N VAL A 167 4.56 -16.63 4.60
CA VAL A 167 5.48 -16.53 5.74
C VAL A 167 5.40 -15.18 6.46
N ILE A 168 4.33 -14.38 6.21
CA ILE A 168 4.11 -13.11 6.91
C ILE A 168 4.14 -13.33 8.42
N ARG A 169 4.76 -12.40 9.14
CA ARG A 169 4.80 -12.45 10.60
C ARG A 169 3.41 -12.23 11.16
N GLY A 170 3.07 -12.94 12.25
CA GLY A 170 1.75 -12.81 12.90
C GLY A 170 0.99 -14.12 13.08
N ASN A 171 1.60 -15.28 12.83
CA ASN A 171 0.95 -16.58 13.03
C ASN A 171 0.43 -16.76 14.48
N SER A 172 1.16 -16.28 15.50
CA SER A 172 0.72 -16.29 16.90
C SER A 172 -0.57 -15.52 17.10
N LEU A 173 -0.66 -14.33 16.50
CA LEU A 173 -1.86 -13.48 16.57
C LEU A 173 -3.07 -14.13 15.89
N ILE A 174 -2.88 -14.79 14.75
CA ILE A 174 -3.94 -15.56 14.08
C ILE A 174 -4.46 -16.65 15.01
N ASN A 175 -3.57 -17.43 15.63
CA ASN A 175 -3.94 -18.52 16.54
C ASN A 175 -4.67 -18.00 17.79
N GLU A 176 -4.26 -16.85 18.32
CA GLU A 176 -4.93 -16.20 19.46
C GLU A 176 -6.33 -15.73 19.09
N LEU A 177 -6.47 -15.03 17.96
CA LEU A 177 -7.79 -14.60 17.49
C LEU A 177 -8.71 -15.77 17.16
N GLU A 178 -8.19 -16.89 16.67
CA GLU A 178 -8.98 -18.11 16.47
C GLU A 178 -9.56 -18.65 17.76
N LYS A 179 -8.79 -18.65 18.85
CA LYS A 179 -9.29 -19.05 20.16
C LYS A 179 -10.39 -18.12 20.66
N ILE A 180 -10.18 -16.81 20.58
CA ILE A 180 -11.17 -15.79 20.98
C ILE A 180 -12.47 -15.98 20.20
N VAL A 181 -12.38 -16.08 18.87
CA VAL A 181 -13.54 -16.21 17.96
C VAL A 181 -14.29 -17.52 18.20
N ASN A 182 -13.59 -18.60 18.57
CA ASN A 182 -14.20 -19.91 18.86
C ASN A 182 -14.68 -20.07 20.31
N GLY A 183 -14.59 -19.02 21.14
CA GLY A 183 -15.02 -19.05 22.54
C GLY A 183 -14.14 -19.93 23.43
N GLN A 184 -12.90 -20.21 23.01
CA GLN A 184 -11.92 -20.94 23.84
C GLN A 184 -11.26 -19.95 24.80
N ASN A 185 -11.21 -20.27 26.09
CA ASN A 185 -10.50 -19.44 27.08
C ASN A 185 -9.03 -19.23 26.66
N VAL A 186 -8.63 -17.96 26.60
CA VAL A 186 -7.26 -17.54 26.29
C VAL A 186 -6.42 -17.57 27.56
#